data_a8e06277da654be24a610b137bbc41a8
#
_entry.id   a8e06277da654be24a610b137bbc41a8
#
_cell.length_a   1.000
_cell.length_b   1.000
_cell.length_c   1.000
_cell.angle_alpha   90.00
_cell.angle_beta   90.00
_cell.angle_gamma   90.00
#
_symmetry.space_group_name_H-M   'P 1'
#
loop_
_entity.id
_entity.type
_entity.pdbx_description
1 polymer ?
#
loop_
_entity_poly.entity_id
_entity_poly.type
_entity_poly.pdbx_seq_one_letter_code
_entity_poly.pdbx_strand_id
1 'polypeptide(L)'
;MRKLAYCAGGFSAAIFLAHFLLPARWVLPGALAAVVLALVTLLLPGQTRRRVMVALLSAAIGFGWYAAATAMRLTPAQNVSGDVQTVTARVTEYPVAYERSYGLTVVLTSPNVPDCKARLYVSDAGAADLHPGDEITADVKLRPSTLRYGEETDSYISKGIYLIGSVQDKTLERTGVWSRSWLYWPKTVAQSLKASAQTAFPADVLPFAQALMLGDKSALYAQDLDIPLSTTGIMHTVAVSGLHLAFLLGFLRLFTGNRRTTAIIGLPLMVVFVVMAGCSPSVLRAAFMTALLLFAPLLGRENDPPTSLLTALAILLAANPFAAASISLQLSFASMAGLLLFGNRLYHAMAR
;
A
#
# COMPACT_ATOMS: atom_id res chain seq x y z
N MET A 1 -12.50 25.78 -10.83
CA MET A 1 -11.07 25.48 -11.11
C MET A 1 -10.64 24.26 -10.31
N ARG A 2 -10.11 23.24 -10.97
CA ARG A 2 -9.62 21.99 -10.35
C ARG A 2 -8.22 22.17 -9.74
N LYS A 3 -8.04 23.11 -8.80
CA LYS A 3 -6.73 23.43 -8.20
C LYS A 3 -6.08 22.18 -7.55
N LEU A 4 -6.90 21.38 -6.85
CA LEU A 4 -6.46 20.17 -6.18
C LEU A 4 -5.93 19.13 -7.18
N ALA A 5 -6.53 19.00 -8.36
CA ALA A 5 -6.05 18.09 -9.40
C ALA A 5 -4.65 18.48 -9.92
N TYR A 6 -4.40 19.78 -10.14
CA TYR A 6 -3.08 20.26 -10.55
C TYR A 6 -2.03 20.08 -9.47
N CYS A 7 -2.41 20.30 -8.20
CA CYS A 7 -1.54 20.07 -7.06
C CYS A 7 -1.19 18.58 -6.94
N ALA A 8 -2.19 17.71 -6.88
CA ALA A 8 -2.01 16.28 -6.75
C ALA A 8 -1.29 15.67 -7.96
N GLY A 9 -1.62 16.12 -9.18
CA GLY A 9 -0.98 15.68 -10.41
C GLY A 9 0.49 16.05 -10.48
N GLY A 10 0.85 17.30 -10.16
CA GLY A 10 2.24 17.78 -10.14
C GLY A 10 3.08 17.02 -9.10
N PHE A 11 2.57 16.85 -7.89
CA PHE A 11 3.21 16.08 -6.83
C PHE A 11 3.47 14.62 -7.24
N SER A 12 2.44 13.95 -7.75
CA SER A 12 2.54 12.56 -8.18
C SER A 12 3.50 12.39 -9.36
N ALA A 13 3.39 13.25 -10.37
CA ALA A 13 4.27 13.20 -11.54
C ALA A 13 5.74 13.35 -11.15
N ALA A 14 6.07 14.26 -10.22
CA ALA A 14 7.43 14.45 -9.74
C ALA A 14 7.99 13.20 -9.05
N ILE A 15 7.17 12.49 -8.26
CA ILE A 15 7.60 11.24 -7.61
C ILE A 15 7.87 10.15 -8.65
N PHE A 16 7.02 9.98 -9.66
CA PHE A 16 7.27 9.04 -10.75
C PHE A 16 8.53 9.40 -11.53
N LEU A 17 8.74 10.68 -11.86
CA LEU A 17 9.95 11.15 -12.54
C LEU A 17 11.20 10.90 -11.68
N ALA A 18 11.13 11.18 -10.37
CA ALA A 18 12.24 10.93 -9.46
C ALA A 18 12.59 9.44 -9.36
N HIS A 19 11.59 8.56 -9.38
CA HIS A 19 11.81 7.14 -9.21
C HIS A 19 12.35 6.46 -10.49
N PHE A 20 11.78 6.77 -11.67
CA PHE A 20 12.06 6.03 -12.90
C PHE A 20 13.10 6.70 -13.83
N LEU A 21 13.18 8.02 -13.79
CA LEU A 21 13.94 8.76 -14.80
C LEU A 21 15.16 9.50 -14.24
N LEU A 22 15.14 9.86 -12.95
CA LEU A 22 16.20 10.68 -12.38
C LEU A 22 17.12 9.84 -11.48
N PRO A 23 18.44 9.83 -11.73
CA PRO A 23 19.40 9.34 -10.74
C PRO A 23 19.27 10.11 -9.41
N ALA A 24 19.52 9.46 -8.29
CA ALA A 24 19.33 10.05 -6.94
C ALA A 24 19.98 11.43 -6.76
N ARG A 25 21.16 11.64 -7.37
CA ARG A 25 21.90 12.93 -7.36
C ARG A 25 21.15 14.08 -8.03
N TRP A 26 20.20 13.80 -8.95
CA TRP A 26 19.46 14.81 -9.71
C TRP A 26 18.08 15.13 -9.11
N VAL A 27 17.63 14.42 -8.10
CA VAL A 27 16.30 14.62 -7.51
C VAL A 27 16.19 16.00 -6.85
N LEU A 28 17.18 16.41 -6.03
CA LEU A 28 17.20 17.75 -5.43
C LEU A 28 17.39 18.88 -6.46
N PRO A 29 18.33 18.79 -7.43
CA PRO A 29 18.36 19.73 -8.55
C PRO A 29 17.05 19.82 -9.32
N GLY A 30 16.33 18.69 -9.49
CA GLY A 30 15.00 18.66 -10.10
C GLY A 30 13.96 19.45 -9.32
N ALA A 31 13.99 19.37 -7.98
CA ALA A 31 13.14 20.20 -7.13
C ALA A 31 13.42 21.70 -7.33
N LEU A 32 14.70 22.08 -7.36
CA LEU A 32 15.11 23.47 -7.60
C LEU A 32 14.68 23.95 -8.99
N ALA A 33 14.88 23.14 -10.03
CA ALA A 33 14.45 23.44 -11.39
C ALA A 33 12.94 23.67 -11.46
N ALA A 34 12.15 22.84 -10.77
CA ALA A 34 10.69 23.01 -10.71
C ALA A 34 10.29 24.35 -10.04
N VAL A 35 11.00 24.78 -8.99
CA VAL A 35 10.79 26.09 -8.36
C VAL A 35 11.15 27.22 -9.33
N VAL A 36 12.30 27.15 -9.99
CA VAL A 36 12.72 28.17 -10.97
C VAL A 36 11.71 28.26 -12.11
N LEU A 37 11.27 27.12 -12.66
CA LEU A 37 10.23 27.10 -13.69
C LEU A 37 8.91 27.69 -13.18
N ALA A 38 8.55 27.44 -11.90
CA ALA A 38 7.37 28.07 -11.30
C ALA A 38 7.49 29.60 -11.26
N LEU A 39 8.66 30.14 -10.97
CA LEU A 39 8.93 31.60 -11.03
C LEU A 39 8.82 32.13 -12.45
N VAL A 40 9.35 31.41 -13.45
CA VAL A 40 9.21 31.78 -14.87
C VAL A 40 7.74 31.85 -15.29
N THR A 41 6.84 31.08 -14.68
CA THR A 41 5.40 31.15 -14.97
C THR A 41 4.77 32.50 -14.61
N LEU A 42 5.46 33.36 -13.83
CA LEU A 42 5.00 34.74 -13.56
C LEU A 42 4.87 35.56 -14.83
N LEU A 43 5.58 35.19 -15.90
CA LEU A 43 5.50 35.81 -17.23
C LEU A 43 4.26 35.39 -18.04
N LEU A 44 3.54 34.31 -17.59
CA LEU A 44 2.36 33.80 -18.28
C LEU A 44 1.10 34.56 -17.93
N PRO A 45 0.08 34.62 -18.82
CA PRO A 45 -1.16 35.33 -18.56
C PRO A 45 -2.11 34.56 -17.61
N GLY A 46 -2.73 35.31 -16.70
CA GLY A 46 -3.94 35.02 -15.94
C GLY A 46 -4.11 33.60 -15.35
N GLN A 47 -5.08 32.86 -15.89
CA GLN A 47 -5.48 31.57 -15.32
C GLN A 47 -4.46 30.45 -15.58
N THR A 48 -3.77 30.47 -16.72
CA THR A 48 -2.72 29.50 -17.09
C THR A 48 -1.55 29.59 -16.12
N ARG A 49 -1.13 30.82 -15.78
CA ARG A 49 -0.10 31.07 -14.77
C ARG A 49 -0.37 30.31 -13.46
N ARG A 50 -1.59 30.52 -12.91
CA ARG A 50 -1.96 29.89 -11.62
C ARG A 50 -1.94 28.36 -11.68
N ARG A 51 -2.41 27.77 -12.77
CA ARG A 51 -2.45 26.30 -12.95
C ARG A 51 -1.06 25.70 -13.01
N VAL A 52 -0.22 26.25 -13.87
CA VAL A 52 1.15 25.76 -14.08
C VAL A 52 2.01 26.00 -12.84
N MET A 53 1.89 27.19 -12.22
CA MET A 53 2.61 27.48 -10.98
C MET A 53 2.27 26.52 -9.84
N VAL A 54 0.98 26.23 -9.63
CA VAL A 54 0.56 25.26 -8.59
C VAL A 54 1.10 23.87 -8.90
N ALA A 55 1.04 23.42 -10.15
CA ALA A 55 1.57 22.12 -10.54
C ALA A 55 3.09 22.00 -10.33
N LEU A 56 3.86 23.04 -10.72
CA LEU A 56 5.31 23.05 -10.57
C LEU A 56 5.75 23.18 -9.10
N LEU A 57 5.10 24.00 -8.30
CA LEU A 57 5.39 24.08 -6.85
C LEU A 57 5.09 22.74 -6.16
N SER A 58 3.98 22.10 -6.53
CA SER A 58 3.65 20.77 -6.00
C SER A 58 4.63 19.70 -6.50
N ALA A 59 5.15 19.82 -7.70
CA ALA A 59 6.21 18.95 -8.22
C ALA A 59 7.52 19.13 -7.43
N ALA A 60 7.89 20.37 -7.11
CA ALA A 60 9.05 20.63 -6.25
C ALA A 60 8.90 19.97 -4.86
N ILE A 61 7.70 20.05 -4.26
CA ILE A 61 7.40 19.34 -3.01
C ILE A 61 7.51 17.82 -3.20
N GLY A 62 7.04 17.28 -4.33
CA GLY A 62 7.13 15.85 -4.65
C GLY A 62 8.57 15.35 -4.75
N PHE A 63 9.45 16.07 -5.44
CA PHE A 63 10.87 15.77 -5.50
C PHE A 63 11.53 15.84 -4.13
N GLY A 64 11.25 16.91 -3.36
CA GLY A 64 11.77 17.08 -1.99
C GLY A 64 11.30 15.95 -1.06
N TRP A 65 10.05 15.54 -1.17
CA TRP A 65 9.49 14.43 -0.40
C TRP A 65 10.15 13.09 -0.74
N TYR A 66 10.36 12.81 -2.03
CA TYR A 66 11.07 11.61 -2.47
C TYR A 66 12.50 11.58 -1.93
N ALA A 67 13.24 12.67 -2.03
CA ALA A 67 14.60 12.81 -1.49
C ALA A 67 14.62 12.63 0.05
N ALA A 68 13.68 13.26 0.76
CA ALA A 68 13.55 13.12 2.21
C ALA A 68 13.24 11.67 2.63
N ALA A 69 12.33 11.00 1.95
CA ALA A 69 12.00 9.60 2.22
C ALA A 69 13.20 8.67 1.97
N THR A 70 13.97 8.93 0.91
CA THR A 70 15.21 8.18 0.63
C THR A 70 16.22 8.38 1.76
N ALA A 71 16.45 9.62 2.17
CA ALA A 71 17.42 9.95 3.22
C ALA A 71 16.99 9.45 4.61
N MET A 72 15.69 9.50 4.93
CA MET A 72 15.19 9.16 6.27
C MET A 72 14.87 7.67 6.45
N ARG A 73 14.52 6.95 5.39
CA ARG A 73 14.04 5.56 5.49
C ARG A 73 14.96 4.57 4.78
N LEU A 74 15.32 4.83 3.52
CA LEU A 74 16.07 3.87 2.72
C LEU A 74 17.57 3.86 3.09
N THR A 75 18.21 5.03 3.15
CA THR A 75 19.64 5.13 3.49
C THR A 75 19.97 4.59 4.90
N PRO A 76 19.23 4.93 5.97
CA PRO A 76 19.48 4.33 7.28
C PRO A 76 19.27 2.82 7.31
N ALA A 77 18.26 2.30 6.60
CA ALA A 77 18.01 0.88 6.50
C ALA A 77 19.17 0.15 5.78
N GLN A 78 19.73 0.74 4.73
CA GLN A 78 20.90 0.19 4.04
C GLN A 78 22.14 0.16 4.91
N ASN A 79 22.35 1.18 5.74
CA ASN A 79 23.51 1.27 6.64
C ASN A 79 23.48 0.24 7.80
N VAL A 80 22.30 -0.24 8.18
CA VAL A 80 22.11 -1.27 9.22
C VAL A 80 22.29 -2.67 8.65
N SER A 81 22.33 -2.83 7.33
CA SER A 81 22.50 -4.12 6.68
C SER A 81 23.95 -4.61 6.71
N GLY A 82 24.15 -5.92 6.84
CA GLY A 82 25.48 -6.54 6.75
C GLY A 82 25.64 -7.70 7.72
N ASP A 83 26.23 -7.44 8.86
CA ASP A 83 26.56 -8.44 9.86
C ASP A 83 25.35 -8.92 10.68
N VAL A 84 25.52 -10.06 11.36
CA VAL A 84 24.53 -10.56 12.31
C VAL A 84 24.48 -9.63 13.51
N GLN A 85 23.29 -9.18 13.85
CA GLN A 85 23.07 -8.28 14.99
C GLN A 85 21.79 -8.67 15.73
N THR A 86 21.78 -8.40 17.03
CA THR A 86 20.59 -8.58 17.84
C THR A 86 19.59 -7.48 17.54
N VAL A 87 18.40 -7.88 17.09
CA VAL A 87 17.32 -6.99 16.67
C VAL A 87 16.13 -7.16 17.61
N THR A 88 15.63 -6.04 18.11
CA THR A 88 14.32 -6.00 18.77
C THR A 88 13.29 -5.45 17.80
N ALA A 89 12.19 -6.16 17.65
CA ALA A 89 11.18 -5.80 16.67
C ALA A 89 9.77 -6.14 17.16
N ARG A 90 8.79 -5.40 16.65
CA ARG A 90 7.37 -5.65 16.89
C ARG A 90 6.72 -6.32 15.69
N VAL A 91 6.06 -7.44 15.93
CA VAL A 91 5.29 -8.15 14.92
C VAL A 91 4.06 -7.34 14.52
N THR A 92 3.85 -7.14 13.22
CA THR A 92 2.72 -6.35 12.72
C THR A 92 1.65 -7.20 12.04
N GLU A 93 2.01 -8.38 11.55
CA GLU A 93 1.12 -9.29 10.84
C GLU A 93 1.28 -10.70 11.36
N TYR A 94 0.25 -11.54 11.20
CA TYR A 94 0.37 -12.96 11.50
C TYR A 94 1.47 -13.60 10.65
N PRO A 95 2.20 -14.57 11.21
CA PRO A 95 3.22 -15.31 10.47
C PRO A 95 2.64 -15.97 9.24
N VAL A 96 3.38 -15.91 8.13
CA VAL A 96 3.04 -16.61 6.90
C VAL A 96 3.91 -17.84 6.80
N ALA A 97 3.31 -19.03 6.81
CA ALA A 97 4.03 -20.28 6.67
C ALA A 97 4.50 -20.48 5.22
N TYR A 98 5.76 -20.86 5.06
CA TYR A 98 6.37 -21.38 3.83
C TYR A 98 6.82 -22.81 4.07
N GLU A 99 7.25 -23.54 3.05
CA GLU A 99 7.66 -24.95 3.17
C GLU A 99 8.69 -25.24 4.27
N ARG A 100 9.64 -24.30 4.50
CA ARG A 100 10.76 -24.50 5.44
C ARG A 100 10.97 -23.35 6.42
N SER A 101 10.09 -22.37 6.44
CA SER A 101 10.27 -21.18 7.26
C SER A 101 8.95 -20.43 7.47
N TYR A 102 8.94 -19.55 8.44
CA TYR A 102 7.86 -18.57 8.66
C TYR A 102 8.34 -17.18 8.27
N GLY A 103 7.54 -16.46 7.53
CA GLY A 103 7.80 -15.07 7.21
C GLY A 103 7.07 -14.15 8.18
N LEU A 104 7.83 -13.32 8.88
CA LEU A 104 7.32 -12.31 9.81
C LEU A 104 7.43 -10.92 9.20
N THR A 105 6.38 -10.14 9.26
CA THR A 105 6.44 -8.70 8.96
C THR A 105 6.53 -7.94 10.27
N VAL A 106 7.63 -7.24 10.46
CA VAL A 106 7.94 -6.56 11.72
C VAL A 106 8.30 -5.09 11.50
N VAL A 107 8.17 -4.30 12.54
CA VAL A 107 8.74 -2.94 12.63
C VAL A 107 9.88 -3.00 13.61
N LEU A 108 11.06 -2.56 13.18
CA LEU A 108 12.27 -2.56 14.00
C LEU A 108 12.14 -1.50 15.11
N THR A 109 12.52 -1.90 16.33
CA THR A 109 12.61 -1.02 17.48
C THR A 109 14.09 -0.75 17.83
N SER A 110 14.94 -1.77 17.68
CA SER A 110 16.38 -1.67 17.78
C SER A 110 17.01 -2.55 16.68
N PRO A 111 18.01 -2.06 15.94
CA PRO A 111 18.57 -0.72 15.95
C PRO A 111 17.54 0.35 15.60
N ASN A 112 17.69 1.54 16.16
CA ASN A 112 16.72 2.62 16.01
C ASN A 112 16.74 3.21 14.59
N VAL A 113 16.00 2.58 13.69
CA VAL A 113 15.73 3.10 12.35
C VAL A 113 14.25 3.48 12.29
N PRO A 114 13.90 4.77 12.19
CA PRO A 114 12.51 5.23 12.27
C PRO A 114 11.62 4.51 11.26
N ASP A 115 10.49 3.96 11.72
CA ASP A 115 9.45 3.30 10.90
C ASP A 115 9.97 2.26 9.91
N CYS A 116 11.11 1.60 10.21
CA CYS A 116 11.67 0.59 9.34
C CYS A 116 10.89 -0.73 9.45
N LYS A 117 10.12 -1.04 8.43
CA LYS A 117 9.53 -2.37 8.29
C LYS A 117 10.56 -3.32 7.68
N ALA A 118 10.63 -4.51 8.27
CA ALA A 118 11.46 -5.61 7.79
C ALA A 118 10.62 -6.88 7.57
N ARG A 119 11.06 -7.71 6.64
CA ARG A 119 10.55 -9.06 6.45
C ARG A 119 11.59 -10.04 6.99
N LEU A 120 11.27 -10.74 8.07
CA LEU A 120 12.14 -11.72 8.69
C LEU A 120 11.71 -13.14 8.31
N TYR A 121 12.66 -13.97 7.97
CA TYR A 121 12.45 -15.40 7.71
C TYR A 121 13.04 -16.20 8.87
N VAL A 122 12.20 -17.03 9.49
CA VAL A 122 12.50 -17.79 10.70
C VAL A 122 12.25 -19.25 10.42
N SER A 123 13.21 -20.12 10.71
CA SER A 123 13.06 -21.58 10.58
C SER A 123 12.45 -22.24 11.83
N ASP A 124 12.39 -21.51 12.94
CA ASP A 124 11.87 -22.00 14.21
C ASP A 124 10.33 -22.13 14.20
N ALA A 125 9.82 -23.26 14.66
CA ALA A 125 8.39 -23.55 14.78
C ALA A 125 7.68 -22.59 15.78
N GLY A 126 8.39 -22.06 16.77
CA GLY A 126 7.86 -21.08 17.73
C GLY A 126 7.38 -19.77 17.09
N ALA A 127 7.84 -19.51 15.86
CA ALA A 127 7.34 -18.36 15.10
C ALA A 127 5.85 -18.45 14.71
N ALA A 128 5.27 -19.68 14.68
CA ALA A 128 3.87 -19.89 14.33
C ALA A 128 2.90 -19.31 15.36
N ASP A 129 3.31 -19.25 16.63
CA ASP A 129 2.47 -18.81 17.76
C ASP A 129 2.54 -17.28 18.01
N LEU A 130 3.26 -16.55 17.16
CA LEU A 130 3.38 -15.11 17.30
C LEU A 130 2.13 -14.39 16.80
N HIS A 131 1.76 -13.35 17.53
CA HIS A 131 0.59 -12.52 17.24
C HIS A 131 0.99 -11.09 16.88
N PRO A 132 0.19 -10.37 16.06
CA PRO A 132 0.38 -8.95 15.86
C PRO A 132 0.37 -8.17 17.18
N GLY A 133 1.44 -7.42 17.44
CA GLY A 133 1.66 -6.72 18.70
C GLY A 133 2.69 -7.37 19.62
N ASP A 134 3.13 -8.60 19.34
CA ASP A 134 4.21 -9.21 20.10
C ASP A 134 5.55 -8.50 19.83
N GLU A 135 6.34 -8.33 20.86
CA GLU A 135 7.71 -7.86 20.78
C GLU A 135 8.65 -9.06 20.84
N ILE A 136 9.56 -9.10 19.90
CA ILE A 136 10.52 -10.19 19.72
C ILE A 136 11.93 -9.65 19.71
N THR A 137 12.85 -10.47 20.21
CA THR A 137 14.30 -10.27 20.07
C THR A 137 14.89 -11.48 19.37
N ALA A 138 15.77 -11.25 18.41
CA ALA A 138 16.41 -12.29 17.65
C ALA A 138 17.74 -11.81 17.05
N ASP A 139 18.67 -12.73 16.82
CA ASP A 139 19.87 -12.45 16.05
C ASP A 139 19.57 -12.62 14.56
N VAL A 140 19.71 -11.53 13.83
CA VAL A 140 19.26 -11.44 12.44
C VAL A 140 20.40 -10.93 11.56
N LYS A 141 20.59 -11.61 10.43
CA LYS A 141 21.40 -11.09 9.33
C LYS A 141 20.50 -10.26 8.41
N LEU A 142 20.61 -8.94 8.51
CA LEU A 142 19.82 -8.01 7.72
C LEU A 142 20.46 -7.74 6.36
N ARG A 143 19.63 -7.64 5.32
CA ARG A 143 20.03 -7.28 3.95
C ARG A 143 19.08 -6.20 3.42
N PRO A 144 19.54 -5.32 2.52
CA PRO A 144 18.65 -4.37 1.85
C PRO A 144 17.59 -5.11 1.06
N SER A 145 16.36 -4.65 1.12
CA SER A 145 15.24 -5.24 0.37
C SER A 145 15.26 -4.90 -1.13
N THR A 146 16.14 -4.00 -1.55
CA THR A 146 16.37 -3.62 -2.95
C THR A 146 17.17 -4.64 -3.74
N LEU A 147 17.82 -5.61 -3.06
CA LEU A 147 18.62 -6.65 -3.69
C LEU A 147 18.00 -8.03 -3.39
N ARG A 148 17.64 -8.75 -4.44
CA ARG A 148 17.15 -10.14 -4.34
C ARG A 148 17.89 -11.03 -5.32
N TYR A 149 18.59 -12.06 -4.82
CA TYR A 149 19.40 -12.97 -5.65
C TYR A 149 20.41 -12.28 -6.57
N GLY A 150 20.90 -11.10 -6.17
CA GLY A 150 21.85 -10.29 -6.94
C GLY A 150 21.22 -9.35 -7.97
N GLU A 151 19.90 -9.36 -8.12
CA GLU A 151 19.17 -8.44 -8.98
C GLU A 151 18.50 -7.33 -8.17
N GLU A 152 18.47 -6.12 -8.72
CA GLU A 152 17.75 -5.00 -8.13
C GLU A 152 16.24 -5.19 -8.26
N THR A 153 15.52 -4.98 -7.17
CA THR A 153 14.06 -5.10 -7.12
C THR A 153 13.43 -4.06 -6.21
N ASP A 154 12.37 -3.44 -6.69
CA ASP A 154 11.57 -2.47 -5.93
C ASP A 154 10.33 -3.08 -5.28
N SER A 155 10.15 -4.39 -5.42
CA SER A 155 8.94 -5.11 -4.97
C SER A 155 8.66 -4.94 -3.48
N TYR A 156 9.70 -4.92 -2.64
CA TYR A 156 9.58 -4.77 -1.19
C TYR A 156 9.46 -3.31 -0.76
N ILE A 157 10.28 -2.41 -1.31
CA ILE A 157 10.22 -0.98 -0.97
C ILE A 157 8.89 -0.36 -1.38
N SER A 158 8.29 -0.84 -2.48
CA SER A 158 6.96 -0.42 -2.89
C SER A 158 5.87 -0.73 -1.85
N LYS A 159 6.08 -1.75 -1.00
CA LYS A 159 5.23 -2.14 0.14
C LYS A 159 5.66 -1.49 1.46
N GLY A 160 6.70 -0.66 1.44
CA GLY A 160 7.28 -0.02 2.63
C GLY A 160 8.15 -0.95 3.47
N ILE A 161 8.63 -2.07 2.90
CA ILE A 161 9.57 -3.01 3.53
C ILE A 161 10.96 -2.67 3.04
N TYR A 162 11.83 -2.19 3.93
CA TYR A 162 13.16 -1.70 3.57
C TYR A 162 14.28 -2.71 3.82
N LEU A 163 14.05 -3.69 4.70
CA LEU A 163 15.01 -4.73 5.05
C LEU A 163 14.39 -6.12 4.95
N ILE A 164 15.23 -7.07 4.59
CA ILE A 164 14.94 -8.51 4.64
C ILE A 164 15.96 -9.14 5.57
N GLY A 165 15.51 -9.97 6.50
CA GLY A 165 16.38 -10.65 7.45
C GLY A 165 16.18 -12.15 7.48
N SER A 166 17.26 -12.89 7.73
CA SER A 166 17.21 -14.28 8.12
C SER A 166 17.57 -14.38 9.59
N VAL A 167 16.64 -14.90 10.39
CA VAL A 167 16.85 -15.12 11.83
C VAL A 167 17.73 -16.35 12.02
N GLN A 168 18.66 -16.28 12.95
CA GLN A 168 19.49 -17.42 13.32
C GLN A 168 18.66 -18.43 14.12
N ASP A 169 18.92 -19.71 13.90
CA ASP A 169 18.19 -20.79 14.55
C ASP A 169 18.26 -20.66 16.09
N LYS A 170 17.11 -20.82 16.74
CA LYS A 170 16.94 -20.80 18.21
C LYS A 170 17.29 -19.48 18.90
N THR A 171 17.39 -18.35 18.20
CA THR A 171 17.62 -17.04 18.81
C THR A 171 16.36 -16.22 18.96
N LEU A 172 15.23 -16.70 18.43
CA LEU A 172 13.95 -16.02 18.49
C LEU A 172 13.35 -16.12 19.89
N GLU A 173 13.26 -15.00 20.58
CA GLU A 173 12.63 -14.87 21.90
C GLU A 173 11.49 -13.88 21.86
N ARG A 174 10.36 -14.24 22.47
CA ARG A 174 9.27 -13.30 22.71
C ARG A 174 9.53 -12.55 24.00
N THR A 175 9.80 -11.26 23.90
CA THR A 175 10.19 -10.41 25.05
C THR A 175 9.00 -9.71 25.71
N GLY A 176 7.90 -9.51 25.00
CA GLY A 176 6.75 -8.82 25.55
C GLY A 176 5.60 -8.64 24.57
N VAL A 177 4.66 -7.78 24.96
CA VAL A 177 3.52 -7.37 24.14
C VAL A 177 3.45 -5.84 24.14
N TRP A 178 3.36 -5.26 22.96
CA TRP A 178 3.22 -3.82 22.81
C TRP A 178 1.97 -3.30 23.53
N SER A 179 2.11 -2.18 24.28
CA SER A 179 1.03 -1.60 25.10
C SER A 179 -0.24 -1.24 24.32
N ARG A 180 -0.11 -0.98 23.01
CA ARG A 180 -1.24 -0.67 22.12
C ARG A 180 -1.58 -1.82 21.17
N SER A 181 -1.27 -3.07 21.54
CA SER A 181 -1.59 -4.28 20.75
C SER A 181 -3.09 -4.41 20.43
N TRP A 182 -3.96 -3.82 21.25
CA TRP A 182 -5.39 -3.75 20.99
C TRP A 182 -5.75 -3.09 19.64
N LEU A 183 -4.91 -2.26 19.08
CA LEU A 183 -5.13 -1.68 17.74
C LEU A 183 -5.13 -2.74 16.61
N TYR A 184 -4.60 -3.93 16.88
CA TYR A 184 -4.62 -5.04 15.95
C TYR A 184 -5.89 -5.90 16.00
N TRP A 185 -6.91 -5.52 16.82
CA TRP A 185 -8.18 -6.27 16.92
C TRP A 185 -8.82 -6.61 15.56
N PRO A 186 -8.76 -5.77 14.48
CA PRO A 186 -9.33 -6.18 13.20
C PRO A 186 -8.60 -7.38 12.59
N LYS A 187 -7.29 -7.53 12.87
CA LYS A 187 -6.51 -8.69 12.42
C LYS A 187 -6.86 -9.96 13.19
N THR A 188 -7.17 -9.84 14.49
CA THR A 188 -7.66 -10.99 15.26
C THR A 188 -9.04 -11.43 14.79
N VAL A 189 -9.92 -10.49 14.44
CA VAL A 189 -11.21 -10.80 13.81
C VAL A 189 -11.01 -11.50 12.46
N ALA A 190 -10.10 -11.02 11.64
CA ALA A 190 -9.79 -11.67 10.35
C ALA A 190 -9.28 -13.11 10.56
N GLN A 191 -8.46 -13.34 11.57
CA GLN A 191 -7.97 -14.69 11.91
C GLN A 191 -9.09 -15.61 12.43
N SER A 192 -10.01 -15.09 13.26
CA SER A 192 -11.19 -15.84 13.69
C SER A 192 -12.11 -16.20 12.53
N LEU A 193 -12.31 -15.28 11.59
CA LEU A 193 -13.06 -15.55 10.36
C LEU A 193 -12.37 -16.59 9.48
N LYS A 194 -11.04 -16.57 9.42
CA LYS A 194 -10.25 -17.58 8.70
C LYS A 194 -10.45 -18.96 9.34
N ALA A 195 -10.43 -19.07 10.66
CA ALA A 195 -10.69 -20.31 11.38
C ALA A 195 -12.13 -20.81 11.15
N SER A 196 -13.11 -19.90 11.19
CA SER A 196 -14.50 -20.24 10.89
C SER A 196 -14.70 -20.69 9.43
N ALA A 197 -13.98 -20.11 8.50
CA ALA A 197 -14.03 -20.53 7.10
C ALA A 197 -13.53 -21.97 6.91
N GLN A 198 -12.54 -22.42 7.70
CA GLN A 198 -12.04 -23.80 7.67
C GLN A 198 -13.11 -24.85 8.03
N THR A 199 -14.07 -24.47 8.87
CA THR A 199 -15.18 -25.34 9.25
C THR A 199 -16.39 -25.22 8.32
N ALA A 200 -16.54 -24.07 7.65
CA ALA A 200 -17.70 -23.75 6.83
C ALA A 200 -17.55 -24.19 5.36
N PHE A 201 -16.32 -24.23 4.83
CA PHE A 201 -16.07 -24.52 3.41
C PHE A 201 -15.33 -25.85 3.23
N PRO A 202 -15.65 -26.63 2.16
CA PRO A 202 -14.90 -27.81 1.76
C PRO A 202 -13.42 -27.45 1.45
N ALA A 203 -12.53 -28.43 1.60
CA ALA A 203 -11.09 -28.23 1.48
C ALA A 203 -10.63 -27.73 0.09
N ASP A 204 -11.34 -28.09 -0.96
CA ASP A 204 -11.08 -27.67 -2.35
C ASP A 204 -11.50 -26.20 -2.62
N VAL A 205 -12.52 -25.71 -1.92
CA VAL A 205 -13.03 -24.32 -2.06
C VAL A 205 -12.37 -23.37 -1.07
N LEU A 206 -11.91 -23.87 0.07
CA LEU A 206 -11.37 -23.07 1.17
C LEU A 206 -10.28 -22.07 0.76
N PRO A 207 -9.26 -22.43 -0.07
CA PRO A 207 -8.21 -21.48 -0.50
C PRO A 207 -8.79 -20.27 -1.25
N PHE A 208 -9.79 -20.51 -2.08
CA PHE A 208 -10.48 -19.44 -2.83
C PHE A 208 -11.35 -18.58 -1.92
N ALA A 209 -12.08 -19.19 -0.98
CA ALA A 209 -12.91 -18.47 -0.01
C ALA A 209 -12.05 -17.53 0.87
N GLN A 210 -10.92 -18.01 1.38
CA GLN A 210 -9.99 -17.22 2.18
C GLN A 210 -9.39 -16.06 1.37
N ALA A 211 -8.99 -16.30 0.14
CA ALA A 211 -8.42 -15.28 -0.73
C ALA A 211 -9.46 -14.20 -1.12
N LEU A 212 -10.69 -14.60 -1.42
CA LEU A 212 -11.78 -13.69 -1.77
C LEU A 212 -12.30 -12.89 -0.57
N MET A 213 -12.52 -13.54 0.58
CA MET A 213 -13.13 -12.85 1.73
C MET A 213 -12.14 -12.02 2.53
N LEU A 214 -10.92 -12.54 2.72
CA LEU A 214 -9.92 -11.97 3.64
C LEU A 214 -8.67 -11.46 2.93
N GLY A 215 -8.51 -11.71 1.63
CA GLY A 215 -7.32 -11.37 0.88
C GLY A 215 -6.12 -12.29 1.15
N ASP A 216 -6.31 -13.34 1.93
CA ASP A 216 -5.25 -14.28 2.28
C ASP A 216 -5.06 -15.33 1.18
N LYS A 217 -3.95 -15.22 0.47
CA LYS A 217 -3.58 -16.12 -0.63
C LYS A 217 -2.63 -17.23 -0.22
N SER A 218 -2.29 -17.34 1.07
CA SER A 218 -1.29 -18.31 1.55
C SER A 218 -1.66 -19.75 1.19
N ALA A 219 -2.93 -20.12 1.35
CA ALA A 219 -3.41 -21.45 0.99
C ALA A 219 -3.44 -21.73 -0.53
N LEU A 220 -3.65 -20.68 -1.36
CA LEU A 220 -3.56 -20.82 -2.82
C LEU A 220 -2.13 -21.11 -3.27
N TYR A 221 -1.14 -20.40 -2.69
CA TYR A 221 0.27 -20.63 -3.01
C TYR A 221 0.78 -21.98 -2.48
N ALA A 222 0.31 -22.41 -1.31
CA ALA A 222 0.69 -23.69 -0.72
C ALA A 222 0.18 -24.92 -1.51
N GLN A 223 -0.84 -24.73 -2.34
CA GLN A 223 -1.43 -25.79 -3.19
C GLN A 223 -1.15 -25.56 -4.68
N ASP A 224 -0.23 -24.65 -5.03
CA ASP A 224 0.13 -24.28 -6.42
C ASP A 224 -1.07 -23.89 -7.29
N LEU A 225 -2.17 -23.45 -6.67
CA LEU A 225 -3.40 -23.03 -7.38
C LEU A 225 -3.24 -21.64 -8.04
N ASP A 226 -2.23 -20.90 -7.69
CA ASP A 226 -1.87 -19.62 -8.33
C ASP A 226 -1.36 -19.83 -9.77
N ILE A 227 -0.72 -20.95 -10.10
CA ILE A 227 -0.21 -21.26 -11.44
C ILE A 227 -1.37 -21.33 -12.46
N PRO A 228 -2.42 -22.18 -12.29
CA PRO A 228 -3.53 -22.23 -13.23
C PRO A 228 -4.36 -20.93 -13.26
N LEU A 229 -4.48 -20.22 -12.12
CA LEU A 229 -5.15 -18.92 -12.08
C LEU A 229 -4.40 -17.84 -12.85
N SER A 230 -3.07 -17.89 -12.82
CA SER A 230 -2.22 -16.95 -13.56
C SER A 230 -2.21 -17.24 -15.04
N THR A 231 -2.12 -18.50 -15.44
CA THR A 231 -2.14 -18.93 -16.86
C THR A 231 -3.47 -18.65 -17.55
N THR A 232 -4.58 -18.76 -16.82
CA THR A 232 -5.93 -18.39 -17.30
C THR A 232 -6.22 -16.88 -17.23
N GLY A 233 -5.32 -16.09 -16.61
CA GLY A 233 -5.47 -14.64 -16.46
C GLY A 233 -6.51 -14.21 -15.42
N ILE A 234 -7.12 -15.14 -14.65
CA ILE A 234 -8.15 -14.84 -13.64
C ILE A 234 -7.61 -14.61 -12.24
N MET A 235 -6.30 -14.65 -12.03
CA MET A 235 -5.67 -14.39 -10.72
C MET A 235 -6.08 -13.06 -10.07
N HIS A 236 -6.42 -12.06 -10.89
CA HIS A 236 -6.89 -10.77 -10.40
C HIS A 236 -8.29 -10.80 -9.77
N THR A 237 -9.13 -11.78 -10.11
CA THR A 237 -10.49 -11.93 -9.54
C THR A 237 -10.45 -12.44 -8.11
N VAL A 238 -9.40 -13.20 -7.76
CA VAL A 238 -9.21 -13.79 -6.42
C VAL A 238 -8.53 -12.81 -5.46
N ALA A 239 -8.30 -11.58 -5.88
CA ALA A 239 -7.77 -10.53 -5.00
C ALA A 239 -8.90 -9.71 -4.39
N VAL A 240 -8.80 -9.37 -3.11
CA VAL A 240 -9.70 -8.36 -2.52
C VAL A 240 -9.54 -7.05 -3.29
N SER A 241 -10.64 -6.54 -3.79
CA SER A 241 -10.68 -5.43 -4.73
C SER A 241 -11.71 -4.37 -4.32
N GLY A 242 -11.79 -3.30 -5.11
CA GLY A 242 -12.81 -2.27 -4.93
C GLY A 242 -14.25 -2.77 -4.99
N LEU A 243 -14.50 -3.92 -5.65
CA LEU A 243 -15.81 -4.54 -5.70
C LEU A 243 -16.29 -4.97 -4.30
N HIS A 244 -15.42 -5.51 -3.47
CA HIS A 244 -15.74 -5.90 -2.09
C HIS A 244 -16.16 -4.70 -1.24
N LEU A 245 -15.44 -3.57 -1.37
CA LEU A 245 -15.83 -2.32 -0.74
C LEU A 245 -17.15 -1.77 -1.28
N ALA A 246 -17.39 -1.88 -2.58
CA ALA A 246 -18.63 -1.45 -3.20
C ALA A 246 -19.83 -2.29 -2.70
N PHE A 247 -19.67 -3.60 -2.56
CA PHE A 247 -20.69 -4.48 -1.97
C PHE A 247 -20.94 -4.16 -0.50
N LEU A 248 -19.88 -4.00 0.30
CA LEU A 248 -19.99 -3.66 1.72
C LEU A 248 -20.77 -2.36 1.94
N LEU A 249 -20.43 -1.33 1.19
CA LEU A 249 -21.09 -0.03 1.29
C LEU A 249 -22.49 -0.03 0.63
N GLY A 250 -22.67 -0.76 -0.46
CA GLY A 250 -23.95 -0.97 -1.09
C GLY A 250 -24.95 -1.65 -0.14
N PHE A 251 -24.49 -2.70 0.53
CA PHE A 251 -25.27 -3.39 1.55
C PHE A 251 -25.59 -2.45 2.74
N LEU A 252 -24.61 -1.75 3.27
CA LEU A 252 -24.82 -0.77 4.33
C LEU A 252 -25.88 0.28 3.91
N ARG A 253 -25.84 0.73 2.66
CA ARG A 253 -26.79 1.73 2.14
C ARG A 253 -28.23 1.24 2.10
N LEU A 254 -28.47 -0.05 1.92
CA LEU A 254 -29.83 -0.64 1.98
C LEU A 254 -30.48 -0.42 3.35
N PHE A 255 -29.68 -0.47 4.44
CA PHE A 255 -30.18 -0.27 5.79
C PHE A 255 -30.21 1.20 6.21
N THR A 256 -29.29 2.01 5.74
CA THR A 256 -29.17 3.41 6.15
C THR A 256 -30.08 4.36 5.36
N GLY A 257 -30.43 4.01 4.12
CA GLY A 257 -31.29 4.80 3.23
C GLY A 257 -30.76 6.17 2.85
N ASN A 258 -29.85 6.74 3.64
CA ASN A 258 -29.33 8.11 3.51
C ASN A 258 -27.82 8.12 3.24
N ARG A 259 -27.39 8.92 2.23
CA ARG A 259 -25.96 9.04 1.85
C ARG A 259 -25.07 9.52 3.00
N ARG A 260 -25.54 10.44 3.83
CA ARG A 260 -24.76 10.98 4.97
C ARG A 260 -24.55 9.91 6.04
N THR A 261 -25.60 9.20 6.43
CA THR A 261 -25.51 8.11 7.41
C THR A 261 -24.64 6.98 6.90
N THR A 262 -24.79 6.62 5.62
CA THR A 262 -23.89 5.61 4.97
C THR A 262 -22.42 6.05 5.04
N ALA A 263 -22.13 7.34 4.84
CA ALA A 263 -20.76 7.84 4.90
C ALA A 263 -20.20 7.81 6.34
N ILE A 264 -20.99 8.23 7.33
CA ILE A 264 -20.56 8.28 8.75
C ILE A 264 -20.25 6.86 9.27
N ILE A 265 -21.09 5.88 8.97
CA ILE A 265 -20.89 4.48 9.40
C ILE A 265 -19.92 3.75 8.47
N GLY A 266 -19.99 4.02 7.18
CA GLY A 266 -19.20 3.33 6.16
C GLY A 266 -17.71 3.65 6.21
N LEU A 267 -17.32 4.89 6.57
CA LEU A 267 -15.91 5.24 6.69
C LEU A 267 -15.16 4.44 7.77
N PRO A 268 -15.64 4.36 9.03
CA PRO A 268 -15.01 3.49 10.03
C PRO A 268 -15.03 2.01 9.64
N LEU A 269 -16.17 1.52 9.12
CA LEU A 269 -16.30 0.13 8.68
C LEU A 269 -15.29 -0.19 7.57
N MET A 270 -15.10 0.72 6.63
CA MET A 270 -14.10 0.57 5.56
C MET A 270 -12.67 0.50 6.12
N VAL A 271 -12.32 1.33 7.11
CA VAL A 271 -11.01 1.28 7.77
C VAL A 271 -10.77 -0.09 8.39
N VAL A 272 -11.75 -0.60 9.14
CA VAL A 272 -11.70 -1.95 9.74
C VAL A 272 -11.49 -3.01 8.66
N PHE A 273 -12.29 -2.97 7.60
CA PHE A 273 -12.18 -3.91 6.48
C PHE A 273 -10.80 -3.87 5.80
N VAL A 274 -10.24 -2.68 5.57
CA VAL A 274 -8.90 -2.51 4.98
C VAL A 274 -7.81 -3.16 5.83
N VAL A 275 -7.89 -2.97 7.16
CA VAL A 275 -6.93 -3.60 8.09
C VAL A 275 -7.10 -5.11 8.13
N MET A 276 -8.34 -5.62 8.12
CA MET A 276 -8.65 -7.06 8.04
C MET A 276 -8.09 -7.69 6.76
N ALA A 277 -8.21 -6.99 5.62
CA ALA A 277 -7.73 -7.45 4.32
C ALA A 277 -6.20 -7.25 4.12
N GLY A 278 -5.45 -6.96 5.20
CA GLY A 278 -3.98 -6.88 5.20
C GLY A 278 -3.42 -5.64 4.52
N CYS A 279 -4.19 -4.54 4.37
CA CYS A 279 -3.73 -3.27 3.79
C CYS A 279 -3.06 -3.43 2.42
N SER A 280 -3.50 -4.39 1.60
CA SER A 280 -2.92 -4.60 0.28
C SER A 280 -3.04 -3.34 -0.60
N PRO A 281 -2.08 -3.06 -1.52
CA PRO A 281 -2.12 -1.86 -2.36
C PRO A 281 -3.43 -1.69 -3.14
N SER A 282 -4.06 -2.78 -3.60
CA SER A 282 -5.33 -2.71 -4.33
C SER A 282 -6.49 -2.30 -3.43
N VAL A 283 -6.55 -2.83 -2.20
CA VAL A 283 -7.59 -2.46 -1.22
C VAL A 283 -7.42 -1.02 -0.76
N LEU A 284 -6.18 -0.59 -0.48
CA LEU A 284 -5.90 0.80 -0.09
C LEU A 284 -6.34 1.81 -1.15
N ARG A 285 -6.05 1.55 -2.43
CA ARG A 285 -6.51 2.42 -3.53
C ARG A 285 -8.02 2.53 -3.58
N ALA A 286 -8.70 1.38 -3.57
CA ALA A 286 -10.16 1.34 -3.57
C ALA A 286 -10.74 2.07 -2.36
N ALA A 287 -10.16 1.89 -1.19
CA ALA A 287 -10.57 2.56 0.03
C ALA A 287 -10.41 4.09 -0.07
N PHE A 288 -9.25 4.59 -0.52
CA PHE A 288 -9.04 6.03 -0.67
C PHE A 288 -10.00 6.65 -1.69
N MET A 289 -10.20 6.01 -2.85
CA MET A 289 -11.14 6.52 -3.85
C MET A 289 -12.57 6.52 -3.32
N THR A 290 -12.96 5.45 -2.62
CA THR A 290 -14.28 5.33 -2.02
C THR A 290 -14.47 6.30 -0.86
N ALA A 291 -13.44 6.52 -0.04
CA ALA A 291 -13.46 7.53 1.02
C ALA A 291 -13.72 8.93 0.45
N LEU A 292 -13.01 9.31 -0.60
CA LEU A 292 -13.22 10.62 -1.26
C LEU A 292 -14.65 10.75 -1.81
N LEU A 293 -15.20 9.64 -2.36
CA LEU A 293 -16.59 9.61 -2.83
C LEU A 293 -17.60 9.76 -1.70
N LEU A 294 -17.33 9.17 -0.54
CA LEU A 294 -18.17 9.28 0.66
C LEU A 294 -18.02 10.65 1.35
N PHE A 295 -16.83 11.26 1.30
CA PHE A 295 -16.59 12.59 1.87
C PHE A 295 -17.24 13.72 1.08
N ALA A 296 -17.37 13.60 -0.25
CA ALA A 296 -17.91 14.64 -1.09
C ALA A 296 -19.32 15.10 -0.65
N PRO A 297 -20.30 14.21 -0.39
CA PRO A 297 -21.62 14.59 0.11
C PRO A 297 -21.61 15.18 1.52
N LEU A 298 -20.66 14.79 2.39
CA LEU A 298 -20.51 15.33 3.74
C LEU A 298 -20.07 16.79 3.70
N LEU A 299 -19.24 17.15 2.72
CA LEU A 299 -18.73 18.50 2.49
C LEU A 299 -19.64 19.35 1.58
N GLY A 300 -20.79 18.81 1.14
CA GLY A 300 -21.70 19.48 0.21
C GLY A 300 -21.06 19.76 -1.17
N ARG A 301 -20.09 18.97 -1.58
CA ARG A 301 -19.39 19.09 -2.86
C ARG A 301 -19.80 17.98 -3.82
N GLU A 302 -19.85 18.34 -5.11
CA GLU A 302 -20.00 17.35 -6.17
C GLU A 302 -18.71 16.54 -6.32
N ASN A 303 -18.89 15.24 -6.64
CA ASN A 303 -17.76 14.36 -6.91
C ASN A 303 -17.17 14.67 -8.28
N ASP A 304 -15.87 14.98 -8.31
CA ASP A 304 -15.07 15.15 -9.54
C ASP A 304 -14.10 13.95 -9.67
N PRO A 305 -14.45 12.91 -10.46
CA PRO A 305 -13.66 11.67 -10.50
C PRO A 305 -12.20 11.87 -10.87
N PRO A 306 -11.81 12.74 -11.83
CA PRO A 306 -10.39 12.97 -12.13
C PRO A 306 -9.62 13.60 -10.95
N THR A 307 -10.23 14.53 -10.24
CA THR A 307 -9.60 15.15 -9.05
C THR A 307 -9.48 14.12 -7.92
N SER A 308 -10.51 13.29 -7.72
CA SER A 308 -10.49 12.23 -6.71
C SER A 308 -9.39 11.19 -7.02
N LEU A 309 -9.24 10.79 -8.28
CA LEU A 309 -8.20 9.85 -8.72
C LEU A 309 -6.79 10.41 -8.42
N LEU A 310 -6.49 11.62 -8.86
CA LEU A 310 -5.18 12.25 -8.64
C LEU A 310 -4.90 12.49 -7.15
N THR A 311 -5.92 12.88 -6.38
CA THR A 311 -5.78 13.09 -4.92
C THR A 311 -5.51 11.77 -4.21
N ALA A 312 -6.20 10.69 -4.56
CA ALA A 312 -5.92 9.36 -4.01
C ALA A 312 -4.49 8.91 -4.31
N LEU A 313 -4.01 9.13 -5.55
CA LEU A 313 -2.64 8.83 -5.94
C LEU A 313 -1.64 9.64 -5.10
N ALA A 314 -1.85 10.95 -4.97
CA ALA A 314 -0.98 11.82 -4.19
C ALA A 314 -0.91 11.40 -2.71
N ILE A 315 -2.04 11.03 -2.09
CA ILE A 315 -2.08 10.55 -0.70
C ILE A 315 -1.28 9.24 -0.55
N LEU A 316 -1.45 8.29 -1.47
CA LEU A 316 -0.70 7.03 -1.43
C LEU A 316 0.81 7.25 -1.58
N LEU A 317 1.21 8.12 -2.51
CA LEU A 317 2.63 8.47 -2.73
C LEU A 317 3.20 9.34 -1.60
N ALA A 318 2.37 10.13 -0.91
CA ALA A 318 2.78 10.85 0.28
C ALA A 318 3.05 9.89 1.46
N ALA A 319 2.26 8.83 1.60
CA ALA A 319 2.48 7.80 2.62
C ALA A 319 3.74 6.96 2.33
N ASN A 320 3.91 6.54 1.07
CA ASN A 320 5.10 5.82 0.61
C ASN A 320 5.45 6.23 -0.83
N PRO A 321 6.46 7.09 -1.06
CA PRO A 321 6.84 7.52 -2.40
C PRO A 321 7.38 6.37 -3.28
N PHE A 322 7.96 5.32 -2.68
CA PHE A 322 8.42 4.14 -3.40
C PHE A 322 7.27 3.25 -3.90
N ALA A 323 6.03 3.50 -3.45
CA ALA A 323 4.85 2.84 -4.01
C ALA A 323 4.65 3.14 -5.50
N ALA A 324 5.30 4.17 -6.04
CA ALA A 324 5.37 4.42 -7.49
C ALA A 324 5.87 3.19 -8.28
N ALA A 325 6.80 2.39 -7.72
CA ALA A 325 7.29 1.15 -8.31
C ALA A 325 6.28 -0.01 -8.31
N SER A 326 5.19 0.10 -7.58
CA SER A 326 4.17 -0.96 -7.52
C SER A 326 3.43 -1.12 -8.84
N ILE A 327 3.68 -2.20 -9.57
CA ILE A 327 2.97 -2.57 -10.80
C ILE A 327 1.45 -2.55 -10.57
N SER A 328 1.01 -3.08 -9.43
CA SER A 328 -0.41 -3.09 -9.05
C SER A 328 -0.98 -1.67 -8.91
N LEU A 329 -0.22 -0.71 -8.38
CA LEU A 329 -0.64 0.70 -8.32
C LEU A 329 -0.71 1.29 -9.72
N GLN A 330 0.33 1.12 -10.53
CA GLN A 330 0.40 1.66 -11.89
C GLN A 330 -0.76 1.17 -12.77
N LEU A 331 -0.99 -0.14 -12.84
CA LEU A 331 -2.05 -0.74 -13.66
C LEU A 331 -3.45 -0.25 -13.24
N SER A 332 -3.71 -0.14 -11.93
CA SER A 332 -5.03 0.29 -11.47
C SER A 332 -5.29 1.78 -11.72
N PHE A 333 -4.30 2.64 -11.50
CA PHE A 333 -4.47 4.07 -11.78
C PHE A 333 -4.51 4.33 -13.29
N ALA A 334 -3.71 3.62 -14.10
CA ALA A 334 -3.73 3.71 -15.55
C ALA A 334 -5.07 3.25 -16.13
N SER A 335 -5.62 2.12 -15.67
CA SER A 335 -6.92 1.63 -16.14
C SER A 335 -8.08 2.58 -15.79
N MET A 336 -8.08 3.14 -14.57
CA MET A 336 -9.09 4.12 -14.18
C MET A 336 -8.95 5.43 -14.95
N ALA A 337 -7.72 5.92 -15.16
CA ALA A 337 -7.46 7.09 -15.99
C ALA A 337 -7.91 6.84 -17.44
N GLY A 338 -7.61 5.68 -17.99
CA GLY A 338 -8.09 5.26 -19.32
C GLY A 338 -9.61 5.27 -19.42
N LEU A 339 -10.31 4.73 -18.42
CA LEU A 339 -11.77 4.75 -18.38
C LEU A 339 -12.33 6.18 -18.32
N LEU A 340 -11.73 7.06 -17.53
CA LEU A 340 -12.15 8.46 -17.41
C LEU A 340 -11.89 9.28 -18.69
N LEU A 341 -10.80 8.99 -19.41
CA LEU A 341 -10.42 9.69 -20.63
C LEU A 341 -11.16 9.19 -21.87
N PHE A 342 -11.33 7.88 -21.98
CA PHE A 342 -11.82 7.22 -23.20
C PHE A 342 -13.21 6.61 -23.06
N GLY A 343 -13.73 6.37 -21.84
CA GLY A 343 -14.98 5.66 -21.61
C GLY A 343 -16.17 6.26 -22.36
N ASN A 344 -16.37 7.58 -22.27
CA ASN A 344 -17.45 8.25 -23.02
C ASN A 344 -17.28 8.15 -24.55
N ARG A 345 -16.06 8.23 -25.05
CA ARG A 345 -15.78 8.14 -26.49
C ARG A 345 -16.08 6.73 -27.01
N LEU A 346 -15.65 5.70 -26.25
CA LEU A 346 -15.90 4.31 -26.58
C LEU A 346 -17.39 3.99 -26.51
N TYR A 347 -18.10 4.44 -25.47
CA TYR A 347 -19.53 4.26 -25.36
C TYR A 347 -20.29 4.82 -26.58
N HIS A 348 -19.99 6.06 -26.98
CA HIS A 348 -20.62 6.68 -28.15
C HIS A 348 -20.21 6.03 -29.49
N ALA A 349 -19.01 5.44 -29.57
CA ALA A 349 -18.57 4.72 -30.77
C ALA A 349 -19.27 3.35 -30.90
N MET A 350 -19.56 2.68 -29.77
CA MET A 350 -20.24 1.36 -29.76
C MET A 350 -21.77 1.49 -29.81
N ALA A 351 -22.33 2.63 -29.42
CA ALA A 351 -23.77 2.89 -29.46
C ALA A 351 -24.30 3.39 -30.83
N ARG A 352 -23.41 3.57 -31.81
CA ARG A 352 -23.71 3.85 -33.22
C ARG A 352 -23.69 2.59 -34.03
#